data_cc63f7f404a987f7052dbad75d019a56
#
_entry.id   cc63f7f404a987f7052dbad75d019a56
#
_cell.length_a   1.000
_cell.length_b   1.000
_cell.length_c   1.000
_cell.angle_alpha   90.00
_cell.angle_beta   90.00
_cell.angle_gamma   90.00
#
_symmetry.space_group_name_H-M   'P 1'
#
loop_
_entity.id
_entity.type
_entity.pdbx_description
1 polymer ?
#
loop_
_entity_poly.entity_id
_entity_poly.type
_entity_poly.pdbx_seq_one_letter_code
_entity_poly.pdbx_strand_id
1 'polypeptide(L)'
;GQLFKMEVPSFESSQRLTPRITQNAKALWQIYLFLTISCLLAYLVSGMGLFDAFAHALSTVAIGGFSTHDASIGYFDSFAVEVVCIIFMLLSATSFSLHYAALYEKKFLKYLYSEELKFFLSVIVISLTLTIICFATFSMLDLNTLRKSIFQTISIITTSGFTIDDYSLWPGYIPFLLLVGAFIGACSGSVGGGLKSWRVLIILDQARQEIIKTIHPNAVVTSRIGKKVVDASISEKVWGFFAVYVITFIVLLVLVLMSGLDFESSFSAVGATLNNLGPGLGEVSSNYESLSGFTKIVLSFAMILGRLEIFTLLVLLTPAFWKR
;
A
#
# COMPACT_ATOMS: atom_id res chain seq x y z
N GLY A 1 -7.10 -13.31 19.96
CA GLY A 1 -8.23 -12.40 19.89
C GLY A 1 -7.88 -10.91 19.98
N GLN A 2 -6.95 -10.48 20.84
CA GLN A 2 -6.56 -9.06 20.97
C GLN A 2 -5.63 -8.61 19.85
N LEU A 3 -4.67 -9.43 19.42
CA LEU A 3 -3.78 -9.15 18.29
C LEU A 3 -4.56 -8.96 16.99
N PHE A 4 -5.56 -9.82 16.73
CA PHE A 4 -6.44 -9.67 15.58
C PHE A 4 -7.23 -8.34 15.55
N LYS A 5 -7.57 -7.78 16.73
CA LYS A 5 -8.19 -6.45 16.84
C LYS A 5 -7.22 -5.29 16.61
N MET A 6 -5.90 -5.53 16.72
CA MET A 6 -4.86 -4.54 16.41
C MET A 6 -4.51 -4.52 14.91
N GLU A 7 -4.52 -5.70 14.26
CA GLU A 7 -4.20 -5.83 12.83
C GLU A 7 -5.27 -5.28 11.91
N VAL A 8 -6.53 -5.26 12.33
CA VAL A 8 -7.65 -4.79 11.52
C VAL A 8 -8.45 -3.73 12.26
N PRO A 9 -7.93 -2.49 12.44
CA PRO A 9 -8.77 -1.37 12.85
C PRO A 9 -9.51 -0.79 11.64
N SER A 10 -10.09 -1.65 10.79
CA SER A 10 -11.06 -1.16 9.84
C SER A 10 -12.39 -1.01 10.57
N PHE A 11 -13.01 0.14 10.45
CA PHE A 11 -14.34 0.40 10.99
C PHE A 11 -15.40 -0.60 10.46
N GLU A 12 -15.11 -1.22 9.32
CA GLU A 12 -15.91 -2.30 8.75
C GLU A 12 -15.64 -3.67 9.40
N SER A 13 -14.47 -3.87 10.02
CA SER A 13 -14.16 -5.12 10.73
C SER A 13 -14.80 -5.22 12.11
N SER A 14 -15.35 -4.13 12.64
CA SER A 14 -16.26 -4.20 13.81
C SER A 14 -17.57 -4.90 13.45
N GLN A 15 -17.94 -4.94 12.18
CA GLN A 15 -18.92 -5.88 11.64
C GLN A 15 -18.19 -7.16 11.26
N ARG A 16 -18.15 -8.13 12.17
CA ARG A 16 -17.73 -9.49 11.83
C ARG A 16 -18.53 -9.92 10.61
N LEU A 17 -17.85 -10.25 9.51
CA LEU A 17 -18.49 -10.74 8.29
C LEU A 17 -19.40 -11.94 8.59
N THR A 18 -18.99 -12.73 9.60
CA THR A 18 -19.76 -13.84 10.15
C THR A 18 -19.52 -13.94 11.67
N PRO A 19 -20.43 -14.59 12.43
CA PRO A 19 -20.31 -14.73 13.89
C PRO A 19 -19.07 -15.52 14.34
N ARG A 20 -18.46 -16.32 13.45
CA ARG A 20 -17.31 -17.18 13.76
C ARG A 20 -16.06 -16.74 13.02
N ILE A 21 -14.94 -16.59 13.72
CA ILE A 21 -13.63 -16.19 13.18
C ILE A 21 -13.19 -17.11 12.01
N THR A 22 -13.41 -18.41 12.15
CA THR A 22 -13.07 -19.41 11.12
C THR A 22 -13.85 -19.21 9.82
N GLN A 23 -15.11 -18.80 9.90
CA GLN A 23 -15.92 -18.50 8.71
C GLN A 23 -15.45 -17.25 7.99
N ASN A 24 -15.04 -16.22 8.74
CA ASN A 24 -14.45 -15.01 8.18
C ASN A 24 -13.16 -15.33 7.42
N ALA A 25 -12.25 -16.08 8.05
CA ALA A 25 -11.00 -16.48 7.43
C ALA A 25 -11.25 -17.29 6.14
N LYS A 26 -12.21 -18.23 6.17
CA LYS A 26 -12.57 -19.03 4.98
C LYS A 26 -13.12 -18.16 3.86
N ALA A 27 -13.98 -17.19 4.16
CA ALA A 27 -14.56 -16.30 3.16
C ALA A 27 -13.50 -15.42 2.51
N LEU A 28 -12.59 -14.82 3.30
CA LEU A 28 -11.48 -14.02 2.79
C LEU A 28 -10.53 -14.85 1.92
N TRP A 29 -10.22 -16.09 2.35
CA TRP A 29 -9.37 -17.00 1.57
C TRP A 29 -10.02 -17.38 0.23
N GLN A 30 -11.34 -17.63 0.20
CA GLN A 30 -12.06 -17.92 -1.02
C GLN A 30 -12.03 -16.76 -2.02
N ILE A 31 -12.18 -15.50 -1.55
CA ILE A 31 -12.08 -14.31 -2.38
C ILE A 31 -10.65 -14.18 -2.95
N TYR A 32 -9.63 -14.38 -2.09
CA TYR A 32 -8.24 -14.35 -2.53
C TYR A 32 -7.97 -15.37 -3.63
N LEU A 33 -8.41 -16.62 -3.44
CA LEU A 33 -8.25 -17.69 -4.42
C LEU A 33 -9.01 -17.38 -5.73
N PHE A 34 -10.24 -16.86 -5.62
CA PHE A 34 -11.02 -16.44 -6.79
C PHE A 34 -10.31 -15.36 -7.60
N LEU A 35 -9.78 -14.32 -6.95
CA LEU A 35 -9.01 -13.27 -7.60
C LEU A 35 -7.74 -13.83 -8.25
N THR A 36 -7.04 -14.75 -7.58
CA THR A 36 -5.80 -15.35 -8.11
C THR A 36 -6.07 -16.18 -9.37
N ILE A 37 -7.10 -17.03 -9.34
CA ILE A 37 -7.47 -17.82 -10.52
C ILE A 37 -7.95 -16.92 -11.66
N SER A 38 -8.75 -15.91 -11.36
CA SER A 38 -9.22 -14.95 -12.36
C SER A 38 -8.06 -14.17 -12.99
N CYS A 39 -7.08 -13.76 -12.19
CA CYS A 39 -5.86 -13.08 -12.65
C CYS A 39 -5.02 -13.99 -13.56
N LEU A 40 -4.82 -15.25 -13.14
CA LEU A 40 -4.11 -16.25 -13.96
C LEU A 40 -4.75 -16.41 -15.34
N LEU A 41 -6.08 -16.62 -15.36
CA LEU A 41 -6.82 -16.78 -16.62
C LEU A 41 -6.73 -15.53 -17.49
N ALA A 42 -6.82 -14.34 -16.90
CA ALA A 42 -6.69 -13.08 -17.62
C ALA A 42 -5.28 -12.90 -18.22
N TYR A 43 -4.21 -13.25 -17.51
CA TYR A 43 -2.85 -13.21 -18.03
C TYR A 43 -2.65 -14.22 -19.18
N LEU A 44 -3.19 -15.44 -19.07
CA LEU A 44 -3.14 -16.42 -20.15
C LEU A 44 -3.84 -15.90 -21.41
N VAL A 45 -5.03 -15.32 -21.27
CA VAL A 45 -5.76 -14.73 -22.40
C VAL A 45 -5.02 -13.53 -22.99
N SER A 46 -4.25 -12.79 -22.18
CA SER A 46 -3.40 -11.67 -22.64
C SER A 46 -2.11 -12.12 -23.36
N GLY A 47 -1.87 -13.43 -23.47
CA GLY A 47 -0.76 -13.98 -24.22
C GLY A 47 0.50 -14.31 -23.40
N MET A 48 0.44 -14.28 -22.05
CA MET A 48 1.54 -14.77 -21.21
C MET A 48 1.68 -16.30 -21.30
N GLY A 49 2.92 -16.79 -21.24
CA GLY A 49 3.21 -18.22 -21.06
C GLY A 49 2.64 -18.73 -19.72
N LEU A 50 2.32 -20.03 -19.64
CA LEU A 50 1.67 -20.61 -18.45
C LEU A 50 2.46 -20.38 -17.17
N PHE A 51 3.79 -20.53 -17.20
CA PHE A 51 4.65 -20.32 -16.04
C PHE A 51 4.64 -18.85 -15.58
N ASP A 52 4.81 -17.93 -16.55
CA ASP A 52 4.80 -16.49 -16.25
C ASP A 52 3.43 -16.04 -15.74
N ALA A 53 2.35 -16.47 -16.38
CA ALA A 53 1.00 -16.16 -15.97
C ALA A 53 0.71 -16.64 -14.53
N PHE A 54 1.18 -17.85 -14.18
CA PHE A 54 1.00 -18.40 -12.83
C PHE A 54 1.81 -17.61 -11.80
N ALA A 55 3.11 -17.37 -12.05
CA ALA A 55 3.97 -16.62 -11.14
C ALA A 55 3.48 -15.18 -10.94
N HIS A 56 3.14 -14.48 -12.04
CA HIS A 56 2.64 -13.11 -11.97
C HIS A 56 1.25 -13.02 -11.36
N ALA A 57 0.34 -13.99 -11.56
CA ALA A 57 -0.96 -13.96 -10.90
C ALA A 57 -0.84 -14.05 -9.37
N LEU A 58 0.02 -14.93 -8.87
CA LEU A 58 0.31 -15.04 -7.44
C LEU A 58 0.90 -13.73 -6.89
N SER A 59 1.88 -13.17 -7.60
CA SER A 59 2.55 -11.94 -7.21
C SER A 59 1.63 -10.71 -7.28
N THR A 60 0.80 -10.59 -8.33
CA THR A 60 -0.12 -9.45 -8.52
C THR A 60 -1.19 -9.42 -7.43
N VAL A 61 -1.83 -10.56 -7.15
CA VAL A 61 -2.91 -10.62 -6.14
C VAL A 61 -2.35 -10.50 -4.73
N ALA A 62 -1.11 -10.98 -4.49
CA ALA A 62 -0.41 -10.77 -3.22
C ALA A 62 0.16 -9.35 -3.07
N ILE A 63 0.06 -8.49 -4.12
CA ILE A 63 0.71 -7.17 -4.16
C ILE A 63 2.21 -7.32 -3.81
N GLY A 64 2.87 -8.28 -4.47
CA GLY A 64 4.27 -8.63 -4.19
C GLY A 64 5.28 -8.02 -5.15
N GLY A 65 4.87 -7.67 -6.38
CA GLY A 65 5.72 -7.07 -7.40
C GLY A 65 6.82 -7.96 -7.96
N PHE A 66 6.88 -9.23 -7.54
CA PHE A 66 7.88 -10.18 -8.03
C PHE A 66 7.57 -10.64 -9.46
N SER A 67 8.58 -10.65 -10.28
CA SER A 67 8.52 -11.09 -11.68
C SER A 67 9.52 -12.22 -11.94
N THR A 68 9.26 -13.01 -12.97
CA THR A 68 10.16 -14.02 -13.53
C THR A 68 11.24 -13.40 -14.43
N HIS A 69 11.15 -12.08 -14.69
CA HIS A 69 12.04 -11.32 -15.56
C HIS A 69 12.55 -10.06 -14.86
N ASP A 70 13.82 -9.70 -15.07
CA ASP A 70 14.44 -8.51 -14.47
C ASP A 70 13.76 -7.20 -14.90
N ALA A 71 13.25 -7.15 -16.14
CA ALA A 71 12.49 -6.00 -16.64
C ALA A 71 11.04 -5.96 -16.13
N SER A 72 10.66 -6.82 -15.17
CA SER A 72 9.33 -6.89 -14.56
C SER A 72 8.22 -7.04 -15.63
N ILE A 73 7.08 -6.39 -15.47
CA ILE A 73 5.98 -6.39 -16.45
C ILE A 73 6.42 -5.75 -17.79
N GLY A 74 7.39 -4.84 -17.75
CA GLY A 74 7.96 -4.24 -18.96
C GLY A 74 8.55 -5.24 -19.97
N TYR A 75 8.95 -6.43 -19.50
CA TYR A 75 9.44 -7.51 -20.37
C TYR A 75 8.43 -7.92 -21.45
N PHE A 76 7.14 -7.93 -21.12
CA PHE A 76 6.11 -8.41 -22.04
C PHE A 76 5.73 -7.37 -23.11
N ASP A 77 6.04 -6.09 -22.89
CA ASP A 77 5.66 -4.95 -23.75
C ASP A 77 4.26 -5.09 -24.36
N SER A 78 3.31 -5.51 -23.55
CA SER A 78 1.94 -5.81 -23.95
C SER A 78 0.95 -4.95 -23.16
N PHE A 79 0.23 -4.07 -23.87
CA PHE A 79 -0.82 -3.25 -23.26
C PHE A 79 -1.90 -4.10 -22.56
N ALA A 80 -2.24 -5.27 -23.12
CA ALA A 80 -3.21 -6.17 -22.51
C ALA A 80 -2.74 -6.70 -21.15
N VAL A 81 -1.47 -7.10 -21.05
CA VAL A 81 -0.84 -7.59 -19.82
C VAL A 81 -0.84 -6.48 -18.76
N GLU A 82 -0.47 -5.25 -19.13
CA GLU A 82 -0.47 -4.10 -18.21
C GLU A 82 -1.86 -3.78 -17.67
N VAL A 83 -2.87 -3.77 -18.55
CA VAL A 83 -4.26 -3.52 -18.14
C VAL A 83 -4.74 -4.59 -17.15
N VAL A 84 -4.46 -5.86 -17.41
CA VAL A 84 -4.77 -6.95 -16.47
C VAL A 84 -4.06 -6.71 -15.13
N CYS A 85 -2.76 -6.40 -15.16
CA CYS A 85 -1.99 -6.10 -13.95
C CYS A 85 -2.62 -4.95 -13.15
N ILE A 86 -2.93 -3.82 -13.80
CA ILE A 86 -3.58 -2.65 -13.18
C ILE A 86 -4.90 -3.04 -12.50
N ILE A 87 -5.77 -3.76 -13.20
CA ILE A 87 -7.08 -4.15 -12.66
C ILE A 87 -6.91 -4.99 -11.40
N PHE A 88 -6.05 -6.00 -11.43
CA PHE A 88 -5.87 -6.90 -10.29
C PHE A 88 -5.07 -6.27 -9.16
N MET A 89 -4.13 -5.35 -9.41
CA MET A 89 -3.50 -4.53 -8.38
C MET A 89 -4.52 -3.67 -7.64
N LEU A 90 -5.42 -2.99 -8.35
CA LEU A 90 -6.48 -2.16 -7.75
C LEU A 90 -7.48 -3.00 -6.95
N LEU A 91 -7.89 -4.15 -7.46
CA LEU A 91 -8.77 -5.08 -6.73
C LEU A 91 -8.08 -5.58 -5.45
N SER A 92 -6.83 -5.99 -5.53
CA SER A 92 -6.09 -6.51 -4.37
C SER A 92 -5.75 -5.43 -3.33
N ALA A 93 -5.62 -4.17 -3.77
CA ALA A 93 -5.41 -3.01 -2.90
C ALA A 93 -6.72 -2.51 -2.25
N THR A 94 -7.87 -2.99 -2.71
CA THR A 94 -9.19 -2.68 -2.12
C THR A 94 -9.49 -3.63 -0.97
N SER A 95 -10.23 -3.17 0.05
CA SER A 95 -10.61 -3.98 1.21
C SER A 95 -11.36 -5.25 0.81
N PHE A 96 -10.91 -6.41 1.29
CA PHE A 96 -11.57 -7.70 1.03
C PHE A 96 -12.98 -7.80 1.62
N SER A 97 -13.29 -6.99 2.64
CA SER A 97 -14.65 -6.87 3.18
C SER A 97 -15.64 -6.30 2.17
N LEU A 98 -15.20 -5.36 1.31
CA LEU A 98 -16.00 -4.82 0.21
C LEU A 98 -16.26 -5.88 -0.86
N HIS A 99 -15.23 -6.68 -1.20
CA HIS A 99 -15.40 -7.80 -2.13
C HIS A 99 -16.38 -8.84 -1.59
N TYR A 100 -16.28 -9.15 -0.28
CA TYR A 100 -17.24 -10.05 0.37
C TYR A 100 -18.68 -9.52 0.25
N ALA A 101 -18.88 -8.26 0.59
CA ALA A 101 -20.21 -7.65 0.51
C ALA A 101 -20.75 -7.61 -0.93
N ALA A 102 -19.90 -7.40 -1.93
CA ALA A 102 -20.30 -7.41 -3.32
C ALA A 102 -20.67 -8.81 -3.81
N LEU A 103 -19.83 -9.81 -3.54
CA LEU A 103 -19.98 -11.16 -4.09
C LEU A 103 -21.03 -11.99 -3.33
N TYR A 104 -21.01 -11.94 -2.00
CA TYR A 104 -21.90 -12.80 -1.17
C TYR A 104 -23.19 -12.09 -0.75
N GLU A 105 -23.15 -10.78 -0.46
CA GLU A 105 -24.34 -10.01 -0.08
C GLU A 105 -25.00 -9.31 -1.27
N LYS A 106 -24.40 -9.37 -2.47
CA LYS A 106 -24.83 -8.68 -3.70
C LYS A 106 -25.01 -7.16 -3.53
N LYS A 107 -24.21 -6.55 -2.62
CA LYS A 107 -24.26 -5.12 -2.29
C LYS A 107 -23.15 -4.34 -2.98
N PHE A 108 -23.16 -4.30 -4.31
CA PHE A 108 -22.14 -3.58 -5.11
C PHE A 108 -22.07 -2.08 -4.81
N LEU A 109 -23.17 -1.46 -4.39
CA LEU A 109 -23.21 -0.05 -4.02
C LEU A 109 -22.29 0.30 -2.83
N LYS A 110 -21.89 -0.68 -2.01
CA LYS A 110 -20.94 -0.44 -0.92
C LYS A 110 -19.59 0.12 -1.40
N TYR A 111 -19.15 -0.21 -2.60
CA TYR A 111 -17.94 0.40 -3.19
C TYR A 111 -18.09 1.91 -3.33
N LEU A 112 -19.23 2.39 -3.81
CA LEU A 112 -19.49 3.82 -4.01
C LEU A 112 -19.67 4.60 -2.70
N TYR A 113 -20.04 3.91 -1.62
CA TYR A 113 -20.26 4.53 -0.30
C TYR A 113 -19.08 4.36 0.67
N SER A 114 -18.03 3.65 0.27
CA SER A 114 -16.82 3.49 1.11
C SER A 114 -15.95 4.75 1.02
N GLU A 115 -15.88 5.49 2.11
CA GLU A 115 -15.05 6.71 2.19
C GLU A 115 -13.56 6.39 2.08
N GLU A 116 -13.12 5.24 2.60
CA GLU A 116 -11.74 4.78 2.47
C GLU A 116 -11.37 4.52 1.00
N LEU A 117 -12.24 3.82 0.25
CA LEU A 117 -11.98 3.56 -1.17
C LEU A 117 -11.97 4.84 -1.99
N LYS A 118 -12.90 5.77 -1.71
CA LYS A 118 -12.90 7.09 -2.36
C LYS A 118 -11.60 7.85 -2.11
N PHE A 119 -11.13 7.86 -0.86
CA PHE A 119 -9.86 8.50 -0.50
C PHE A 119 -8.70 7.84 -1.23
N PHE A 120 -8.59 6.51 -1.20
CA PHE A 120 -7.54 5.77 -1.90
C PHE A 120 -7.54 6.08 -3.41
N LEU A 121 -8.70 6.03 -4.06
CA LEU A 121 -8.82 6.38 -5.48
C LEU A 121 -8.50 7.87 -5.73
N SER A 122 -8.87 8.77 -4.82
CA SER A 122 -8.52 10.19 -4.95
C SER A 122 -7.02 10.42 -4.88
N VAL A 123 -6.29 9.70 -4.03
CA VAL A 123 -4.82 9.74 -3.97
C VAL A 123 -4.22 9.31 -5.32
N ILE A 124 -4.70 8.22 -5.90
CA ILE A 124 -4.25 7.76 -7.23
C ILE A 124 -4.52 8.82 -8.29
N VAL A 125 -5.75 9.35 -8.36
CA VAL A 125 -6.13 10.35 -9.36
C VAL A 125 -5.33 11.64 -9.21
N ILE A 126 -5.14 12.14 -8.00
CA ILE A 126 -4.35 13.34 -7.73
C ILE A 126 -2.89 13.11 -8.14
N SER A 127 -2.28 12.01 -7.72
CA SER A 127 -0.89 11.70 -8.06
C SER A 127 -0.71 11.54 -9.58
N LEU A 128 -1.62 10.86 -10.26
CA LEU A 128 -1.60 10.73 -11.71
C LEU A 128 -1.75 12.08 -12.40
N THR A 129 -2.68 12.93 -11.95
CA THR A 129 -2.88 14.25 -12.51
C THR A 129 -1.62 15.11 -12.36
N LEU A 130 -1.00 15.11 -11.18
CA LEU A 130 0.25 15.84 -10.94
C LEU A 130 1.41 15.29 -11.78
N THR A 131 1.49 13.98 -11.98
CA THR A 131 2.46 13.33 -12.87
C THR A 131 2.27 13.81 -14.32
N ILE A 132 1.04 13.78 -14.83
CA ILE A 132 0.73 14.25 -16.20
C ILE A 132 1.05 15.74 -16.37
N ILE A 133 0.69 16.58 -15.41
CA ILE A 133 1.02 18.01 -15.43
C ILE A 133 2.53 18.21 -15.50
N CYS A 134 3.30 17.48 -14.71
CA CYS A 134 4.76 17.58 -14.73
C CYS A 134 5.33 17.19 -16.10
N PHE A 135 4.93 16.05 -16.68
CA PHE A 135 5.38 15.66 -18.01
C PHE A 135 4.98 16.68 -19.09
N ALA A 136 3.79 17.28 -18.99
CA ALA A 136 3.35 18.35 -19.90
C ALA A 136 4.23 19.60 -19.78
N THR A 137 4.62 20.02 -18.56
CA THR A 137 5.51 21.18 -18.35
C THR A 137 6.91 20.97 -18.93
N PHE A 138 7.40 19.73 -18.94
CA PHE A 138 8.68 19.38 -19.56
C PHE A 138 8.58 19.03 -21.05
N SER A 139 7.39 19.20 -21.67
CA SER A 139 7.12 18.84 -23.07
C SER A 139 7.45 17.39 -23.44
N MET A 140 7.30 16.49 -22.47
CA MET A 140 7.60 15.04 -22.59
C MET A 140 6.33 14.19 -22.63
N LEU A 141 5.14 14.81 -22.74
CA LEU A 141 3.87 14.09 -22.72
C LEU A 141 3.54 13.53 -24.10
N ASP A 142 3.59 12.22 -24.22
CA ASP A 142 3.10 11.43 -25.36
C ASP A 142 2.23 10.27 -24.90
N LEU A 143 1.68 9.47 -25.83
CA LEU A 143 0.82 8.33 -25.48
C LEU A 143 1.57 7.25 -24.69
N ASN A 144 2.86 7.05 -24.97
CA ASN A 144 3.68 6.08 -24.27
C ASN A 144 3.97 6.54 -22.83
N THR A 145 4.33 7.80 -22.65
CA THR A 145 4.52 8.42 -21.32
C THR A 145 3.23 8.39 -20.51
N LEU A 146 2.07 8.60 -21.13
CA LEU A 146 0.78 8.48 -20.45
C LEU A 146 0.52 7.04 -19.98
N ARG A 147 0.76 6.04 -20.84
CA ARG A 147 0.66 4.60 -20.51
C ARG A 147 1.54 4.27 -19.32
N LYS A 148 2.82 4.65 -19.36
CA LYS A 148 3.79 4.43 -18.30
C LYS A 148 3.38 5.13 -17.00
N SER A 149 2.90 6.38 -17.08
CA SER A 149 2.45 7.14 -15.93
C SER A 149 1.28 6.48 -15.20
N ILE A 150 0.29 5.97 -15.94
CA ILE A 150 -0.87 5.28 -15.34
C ILE A 150 -0.41 4.01 -14.62
N PHE A 151 0.38 3.16 -15.29
CA PHE A 151 0.85 1.90 -14.73
C PHE A 151 1.68 2.13 -13.48
N GLN A 152 2.71 2.98 -13.58
CA GLN A 152 3.67 3.20 -12.52
C GLN A 152 3.04 3.86 -11.29
N THR A 153 2.16 4.86 -11.50
CA THR A 153 1.43 5.51 -10.40
C THR A 153 0.58 4.49 -9.63
N ILE A 154 -0.15 3.62 -10.33
CA ILE A 154 -0.98 2.61 -9.68
C ILE A 154 -0.11 1.57 -8.98
N SER A 155 0.95 1.08 -9.62
CA SER A 155 1.86 0.10 -9.05
C SER A 155 2.49 0.59 -7.73
N ILE A 156 2.95 1.84 -7.70
CA ILE A 156 3.64 2.39 -6.53
C ILE A 156 2.64 2.69 -5.40
N ILE A 157 1.50 3.33 -5.70
CA ILE A 157 0.52 3.70 -4.66
C ILE A 157 -0.17 2.47 -4.08
N THR A 158 -0.40 1.42 -4.87
CA THR A 158 -0.89 0.12 -4.35
C THR A 158 0.17 -0.62 -3.54
N THR A 159 1.42 -0.15 -3.57
CA THR A 159 2.61 -0.81 -3.00
C THR A 159 2.92 -2.16 -3.66
N SER A 160 2.53 -2.34 -4.92
CA SER A 160 2.80 -3.57 -5.67
C SER A 160 4.25 -3.70 -6.10
N GLY A 161 4.84 -2.62 -6.62
CA GLY A 161 6.24 -2.59 -7.03
C GLY A 161 6.55 -3.19 -8.41
N PHE A 162 5.55 -3.57 -9.20
CA PHE A 162 5.78 -3.90 -10.61
C PHE A 162 6.22 -2.67 -11.39
N THR A 163 7.15 -2.86 -12.34
CA THR A 163 7.68 -1.76 -13.15
C THR A 163 7.54 -2.05 -14.64
N ILE A 164 7.34 -1.00 -15.42
CA ILE A 164 7.45 -0.99 -16.88
C ILE A 164 8.43 0.09 -17.34
N ASP A 165 8.88 0.93 -16.39
CA ASP A 165 9.83 2.02 -16.60
C ASP A 165 10.54 2.38 -15.30
N ASP A 166 11.72 2.97 -15.38
CA ASP A 166 12.42 3.49 -14.19
C ASP A 166 11.88 4.89 -13.83
N TYR A 167 10.96 4.92 -12.87
CA TYR A 167 10.37 6.16 -12.40
C TYR A 167 11.35 7.07 -11.63
N SER A 168 12.50 6.55 -11.19
CA SER A 168 13.52 7.37 -10.52
C SER A 168 14.16 8.39 -11.46
N LEU A 169 14.12 8.13 -12.77
CA LEU A 169 14.63 9.01 -13.82
C LEU A 169 13.58 10.02 -14.31
N TRP A 170 12.37 9.99 -13.78
CA TRP A 170 11.30 10.89 -14.19
C TRP A 170 11.54 12.32 -13.72
N PRO A 171 11.11 13.34 -14.50
CA PRO A 171 11.49 14.71 -14.23
C PRO A 171 10.85 15.29 -12.96
N GLY A 172 11.58 16.23 -12.35
CA GLY A 172 11.08 17.08 -11.29
C GLY A 172 10.74 16.35 -10.00
N TYR A 173 9.52 16.55 -9.51
CA TYR A 173 9.04 16.04 -8.22
C TYR A 173 8.37 14.66 -8.28
N ILE A 174 8.21 14.08 -9.48
CA ILE A 174 7.42 12.85 -9.68
C ILE A 174 7.94 11.68 -8.85
N PRO A 175 9.25 11.35 -8.84
CA PRO A 175 9.75 10.20 -8.09
C PRO A 175 9.39 10.29 -6.59
N PHE A 176 9.56 11.47 -6.01
CA PHE A 176 9.24 11.70 -4.61
C PHE A 176 7.72 11.68 -4.34
N LEU A 177 6.92 12.28 -5.23
CA LEU A 177 5.45 12.27 -5.15
C LEU A 177 4.90 10.83 -5.10
N LEU A 178 5.39 9.96 -5.98
CA LEU A 178 4.97 8.58 -6.05
C LEU A 178 5.39 7.81 -4.79
N LEU A 179 6.60 8.02 -4.30
CA LEU A 179 7.07 7.44 -3.05
C LEU A 179 6.20 7.85 -1.86
N VAL A 180 5.83 9.15 -1.77
CA VAL A 180 4.88 9.64 -0.75
C VAL A 180 3.51 8.95 -0.89
N GLY A 181 3.04 8.71 -2.11
CA GLY A 181 1.83 7.92 -2.37
C GLY A 181 1.91 6.51 -1.78
N ALA A 182 3.07 5.85 -1.87
CA ALA A 182 3.29 4.54 -1.26
C ALA A 182 3.25 4.55 0.28
N PHE A 183 3.66 5.65 0.94
CA PHE A 183 3.50 5.80 2.39
C PHE A 183 2.02 5.82 2.81
N ILE A 184 1.14 6.45 2.03
CA ILE A 184 -0.31 6.42 2.27
C ILE A 184 -0.81 4.98 2.13
N GLY A 185 -0.43 4.30 1.06
CA GLY A 185 -0.68 2.89 0.83
C GLY A 185 -2.12 2.54 0.49
N ALA A 186 -2.40 1.24 0.50
CA ALA A 186 -3.67 0.65 0.10
C ALA A 186 -4.75 0.73 1.19
N CYS A 187 -5.96 0.25 0.89
CA CYS A 187 -7.07 0.17 1.86
C CYS A 187 -6.77 -0.81 3.00
N SER A 188 -7.33 -0.54 4.18
CA SER A 188 -7.30 -1.47 5.31
C SER A 188 -8.05 -2.76 5.00
N GLY A 189 -7.50 -3.90 5.46
CA GLY A 189 -8.07 -5.21 5.12
C GLY A 189 -7.87 -5.60 3.66
N SER A 190 -6.94 -4.97 2.96
CA SER A 190 -6.37 -5.38 1.66
C SER A 190 -5.00 -6.02 1.86
N VAL A 191 -4.42 -6.53 0.78
CA VAL A 191 -3.07 -7.14 0.80
C VAL A 191 -1.95 -6.11 0.73
N GLY A 192 -2.22 -4.88 0.26
CA GLY A 192 -1.23 -3.83 0.08
C GLY A 192 -0.56 -3.35 1.37
N GLY A 193 0.60 -2.73 1.23
CA GLY A 193 1.40 -2.16 2.31
C GLY A 193 1.06 -0.70 2.65
N GLY A 194 2.02 0.02 3.23
CA GLY A 194 1.88 1.41 3.65
C GLY A 194 1.18 1.58 5.00
N LEU A 195 1.00 2.84 5.39
CA LEU A 195 0.26 3.23 6.62
C LEU A 195 -1.19 2.78 6.61
N LYS A 196 -1.76 2.50 5.45
CA LYS A 196 -3.16 2.23 5.13
C LYS A 196 -4.02 3.51 5.08
N SER A 197 -4.74 3.64 3.97
CA SER A 197 -5.61 4.79 3.67
C SER A 197 -6.57 5.15 4.81
N TRP A 198 -7.09 4.16 5.54
CA TRP A 198 -7.97 4.38 6.69
C TRP A 198 -7.30 5.13 7.84
N ARG A 199 -6.04 4.75 8.19
CA ARG A 199 -5.30 5.43 9.26
C ARG A 199 -4.98 6.88 8.87
N VAL A 200 -4.63 7.10 7.62
CA VAL A 200 -4.38 8.47 7.10
C VAL A 200 -5.64 9.33 7.18
N LEU A 201 -6.82 8.78 6.83
CA LEU A 201 -8.09 9.48 6.98
C LEU A 201 -8.37 9.90 8.43
N ILE A 202 -8.11 9.01 9.40
CA ILE A 202 -8.28 9.33 10.83
C ILE A 202 -7.34 10.44 11.26
N ILE A 203 -6.06 10.39 10.84
CA ILE A 203 -5.06 11.41 11.16
C ILE A 203 -5.49 12.77 10.60
N LEU A 204 -5.94 12.81 9.35
CA LEU A 204 -6.40 14.04 8.71
C LEU A 204 -7.67 14.61 9.37
N ASP A 205 -8.64 13.75 9.73
CA ASP A 205 -9.85 14.18 10.43
C ASP A 205 -9.52 14.75 11.82
N GLN A 206 -8.60 14.12 12.54
CA GLN A 206 -8.17 14.60 13.85
C GLN A 206 -7.39 15.92 13.76
N ALA A 207 -6.50 16.06 12.77
CA ALA A 207 -5.82 17.32 12.52
C ALA A 207 -6.84 18.45 12.25
N ARG A 208 -7.86 18.17 11.42
CA ARG A 208 -8.97 19.11 11.19
C ARG A 208 -9.71 19.48 12.49
N GLN A 209 -9.98 18.51 13.36
CA GLN A 209 -10.65 18.77 14.63
C GLN A 209 -9.84 19.68 15.55
N GLU A 210 -8.51 19.45 15.65
CA GLU A 210 -7.64 20.29 16.46
C GLU A 210 -7.56 21.73 15.93
N ILE A 211 -7.57 21.92 14.61
CA ILE A 211 -7.69 23.26 14.02
C ILE A 211 -9.01 23.94 14.41
N ILE A 212 -10.14 23.21 14.35
CA ILE A 212 -11.45 23.76 14.73
C ILE A 212 -11.49 24.12 16.20
N LYS A 213 -10.97 23.27 17.10
CA LYS A 213 -10.91 23.55 18.54
C LYS A 213 -9.99 24.72 18.86
N THR A 214 -8.92 24.92 18.11
CA THR A 214 -8.04 26.08 18.27
C THR A 214 -8.77 27.38 17.95
N ILE A 215 -9.64 27.38 16.92
CA ILE A 215 -10.43 28.54 16.52
C ILE A 215 -11.63 28.72 17.46
N HIS A 216 -12.26 27.61 17.88
CA HIS A 216 -13.45 27.57 18.71
C HIS A 216 -13.25 26.64 19.91
N PRO A 217 -12.60 27.08 21.01
CA PRO A 217 -12.19 26.22 22.14
C PRO A 217 -13.35 25.47 22.83
N ASN A 218 -14.56 26.00 22.76
CA ASN A 218 -15.76 25.39 23.36
C ASN A 218 -16.54 24.50 22.39
N ALA A 219 -16.05 24.30 21.17
CA ALA A 219 -16.74 23.46 20.16
C ALA A 219 -16.64 21.98 20.54
N VAL A 220 -17.75 21.29 20.61
CA VAL A 220 -17.82 19.84 20.74
C VAL A 220 -17.72 19.25 19.34
N VAL A 221 -16.50 18.85 18.94
CA VAL A 221 -16.23 18.26 17.62
C VAL A 221 -16.12 16.76 17.79
N THR A 222 -16.96 15.99 17.08
CA THR A 222 -16.91 14.54 17.04
C THR A 222 -16.18 14.08 15.77
N SER A 223 -15.25 13.13 15.92
CA SER A 223 -14.59 12.48 14.77
C SER A 223 -15.63 11.75 13.91
N ARG A 224 -15.65 12.07 12.62
CA ARG A 224 -16.56 11.42 11.66
C ARG A 224 -15.87 11.15 10.34
N ILE A 225 -15.92 9.91 9.88
CA ILE A 225 -15.53 9.56 8.52
C ILE A 225 -16.80 9.17 7.77
N GLY A 226 -17.21 10.04 6.84
CA GLY A 226 -18.50 9.96 6.19
C GLY A 226 -19.66 10.08 7.21
N LYS A 227 -20.53 9.07 7.25
CA LYS A 227 -21.67 9.03 8.17
C LYS A 227 -21.37 8.38 9.54
N LYS A 228 -20.17 7.84 9.71
CA LYS A 228 -19.81 7.03 10.89
C LYS A 228 -18.99 7.86 11.87
N VAL A 229 -19.33 7.76 13.16
CA VAL A 229 -18.56 8.35 14.27
C VAL A 229 -17.38 7.42 14.57
N VAL A 230 -16.19 7.97 14.73
CA VAL A 230 -14.98 7.25 15.13
C VAL A 230 -14.76 7.45 16.63
N ASP A 231 -14.62 6.35 17.36
CA ASP A 231 -14.34 6.39 18.78
C ASP A 231 -12.97 7.01 19.09
N ALA A 232 -12.87 7.83 20.14
CA ALA A 232 -11.61 8.44 20.55
C ALA A 232 -10.50 7.41 20.78
N SER A 233 -10.83 6.22 21.32
CA SER A 233 -9.88 5.13 21.55
C SER A 233 -9.25 4.58 20.24
N ILE A 234 -9.97 4.67 19.12
CA ILE A 234 -9.44 4.28 17.79
C ILE A 234 -8.45 5.34 17.31
N SER A 235 -8.81 6.62 17.44
CA SER A 235 -7.92 7.73 17.07
C SER A 235 -6.62 7.70 17.86
N GLU A 236 -6.67 7.48 19.18
CA GLU A 236 -5.47 7.35 20.03
C GLU A 236 -4.55 6.20 19.57
N LYS A 237 -5.12 5.04 19.22
CA LYS A 237 -4.35 3.90 18.71
C LYS A 237 -3.69 4.22 17.37
N VAL A 238 -4.38 4.95 16.48
CA VAL A 238 -3.84 5.34 15.19
C VAL A 238 -2.68 6.32 15.35
N TRP A 239 -2.80 7.30 16.27
CA TRP A 239 -1.71 8.21 16.59
C TRP A 239 -0.51 7.50 17.23
N GLY A 240 -0.75 6.58 18.16
CA GLY A 240 0.30 5.74 18.71
C GLY A 240 1.03 4.93 17.64
N PHE A 241 0.29 4.35 16.69
CA PHE A 241 0.87 3.63 15.56
C PHE A 241 1.71 4.58 14.69
N PHE A 242 1.19 5.75 14.34
CA PHE A 242 1.89 6.72 13.51
C PHE A 242 3.20 7.20 14.16
N ALA A 243 3.17 7.49 15.47
CA ALA A 243 4.37 7.89 16.21
C ALA A 243 5.45 6.79 16.15
N VAL A 244 5.09 5.54 16.43
CA VAL A 244 6.01 4.42 16.38
C VAL A 244 6.51 4.17 14.96
N TYR A 245 5.65 4.31 13.95
CA TYR A 245 6.04 4.19 12.54
C TYR A 245 7.12 5.22 12.17
N VAL A 246 6.93 6.49 12.53
CA VAL A 246 7.90 7.57 12.26
C VAL A 246 9.22 7.32 12.98
N ILE A 247 9.18 6.94 14.26
CA ILE A 247 10.39 6.61 15.03
C ILE A 247 11.13 5.43 14.38
N THR A 248 10.42 4.37 14.02
CA THR A 248 11.00 3.21 13.35
C THR A 248 11.63 3.60 12.02
N PHE A 249 10.94 4.41 11.22
CA PHE A 249 11.48 4.91 9.95
C PHE A 249 12.78 5.69 10.16
N ILE A 250 12.81 6.62 11.12
CA ILE A 250 14.02 7.42 11.43
C ILE A 250 15.18 6.53 11.89
N VAL A 251 14.93 5.57 12.78
CA VAL A 251 15.96 4.63 13.27
C VAL A 251 16.54 3.82 12.11
N LEU A 252 15.68 3.23 11.27
CA LEU A 252 16.13 2.47 10.10
C LEU A 252 16.90 3.35 9.10
N LEU A 253 16.44 4.58 8.87
CA LEU A 253 17.12 5.53 7.99
C LEU A 253 18.54 5.86 8.51
N VAL A 254 18.69 6.14 9.80
CA VAL A 254 20.01 6.39 10.40
C VAL A 254 20.93 5.17 10.24
N LEU A 255 20.41 3.96 10.49
CA LEU A 255 21.19 2.73 10.31
C LEU A 255 21.65 2.51 8.87
N VAL A 256 20.80 2.82 7.89
CA VAL A 256 21.15 2.71 6.47
C VAL A 256 22.14 3.78 6.07
N LEU A 257 21.97 5.02 6.53
CA LEU A 257 22.94 6.13 6.29
C LEU A 257 24.34 5.82 6.87
N MET A 258 24.43 5.11 8.00
CA MET A 258 25.71 4.67 8.57
C MET A 258 26.48 3.73 7.65
N SER A 259 25.85 3.11 6.64
CA SER A 259 26.54 2.29 5.65
C SER A 259 27.24 3.09 4.54
N GLY A 260 27.10 4.42 4.52
CA GLY A 260 27.69 5.30 3.52
C GLY A 260 26.85 5.50 2.26
N LEU A 261 25.62 4.96 2.22
CA LEU A 261 24.69 5.21 1.13
C LEU A 261 24.21 6.67 1.16
N ASP A 262 23.98 7.29 0.00
CA ASP A 262 23.47 8.65 -0.12
C ASP A 262 22.07 8.79 0.48
N PHE A 263 21.66 10.03 0.76
CA PHE A 263 20.39 10.29 1.45
C PHE A 263 19.16 9.87 0.62
N GLU A 264 19.16 10.13 -0.69
CA GLU A 264 18.04 9.80 -1.57
C GLU A 264 17.82 8.28 -1.62
N SER A 265 18.88 7.51 -1.89
CA SER A 265 18.85 6.05 -1.90
C SER A 265 18.48 5.47 -0.54
N SER A 266 19.06 6.02 0.56
CA SER A 266 18.76 5.57 1.93
C SER A 266 17.30 5.82 2.32
N PHE A 267 16.79 7.03 2.08
CA PHE A 267 15.42 7.41 2.38
C PHE A 267 14.41 6.56 1.61
N SER A 268 14.64 6.41 0.31
CA SER A 268 13.76 5.62 -0.55
C SER A 268 13.85 4.13 -0.28
N ALA A 269 15.04 3.58 0.03
CA ALA A 269 15.21 2.18 0.40
C ALA A 269 14.42 1.82 1.66
N VAL A 270 14.54 2.66 2.72
CA VAL A 270 13.76 2.45 3.95
C VAL A 270 12.27 2.64 3.68
N GLY A 271 11.88 3.67 2.90
CA GLY A 271 10.49 3.90 2.51
C GLY A 271 9.91 2.74 1.73
N ALA A 272 10.61 2.25 0.72
CA ALA A 272 10.19 1.12 -0.10
C ALA A 272 10.07 -0.18 0.71
N THR A 273 11.05 -0.48 1.56
CA THR A 273 11.06 -1.73 2.33
C THR A 273 10.06 -1.72 3.49
N LEU A 274 9.94 -0.62 4.23
CA LEU A 274 8.98 -0.50 5.33
C LEU A 274 7.52 -0.50 4.83
N ASN A 275 7.28 0.01 3.62
CA ASN A 275 5.95 -0.05 2.99
C ASN A 275 5.73 -1.31 2.14
N ASN A 276 6.71 -2.21 2.06
CA ASN A 276 6.68 -3.42 1.21
C ASN A 276 6.41 -3.10 -0.26
N LEU A 277 6.94 -1.99 -0.77
CA LEU A 277 6.82 -1.56 -2.16
C LEU A 277 7.83 -2.28 -3.08
N GLY A 278 9.09 -2.31 -2.69
CA GLY A 278 10.21 -2.87 -3.46
C GLY A 278 11.09 -1.82 -4.11
N PRO A 279 10.76 -1.25 -5.29
CA PRO A 279 11.61 -0.28 -5.95
C PRO A 279 11.72 1.04 -5.18
N GLY A 280 12.95 1.54 -5.01
CA GLY A 280 13.26 2.84 -4.41
C GLY A 280 13.66 3.89 -5.44
N LEU A 281 14.56 4.80 -5.06
CA LEU A 281 15.15 5.84 -5.91
C LEU A 281 16.67 5.71 -5.88
N GLY A 282 17.35 6.32 -6.85
CA GLY A 282 18.81 6.30 -6.93
C GLY A 282 19.35 4.87 -7.09
N GLU A 283 20.30 4.46 -6.25
CA GLU A 283 20.96 3.15 -6.36
C GLU A 283 20.02 1.96 -6.15
N VAL A 284 18.87 2.17 -5.53
CA VAL A 284 17.88 1.12 -5.21
C VAL A 284 16.64 1.16 -6.10
N SER A 285 16.71 1.83 -7.24
CA SER A 285 15.59 1.95 -8.17
C SER A 285 15.23 0.62 -8.83
N SER A 286 16.24 -0.15 -9.25
CA SER A 286 16.06 -1.41 -9.98
C SER A 286 16.35 -2.66 -9.15
N ASN A 287 17.37 -2.63 -8.29
CA ASN A 287 17.75 -3.77 -7.43
C ASN A 287 18.55 -3.28 -6.20
N TYR A 288 18.81 -4.22 -5.28
CA TYR A 288 19.55 -3.98 -4.03
C TYR A 288 20.90 -4.71 -4.02
N GLU A 289 21.42 -5.13 -5.18
CA GLU A 289 22.59 -5.98 -5.27
C GLU A 289 23.87 -5.25 -4.80
N SER A 290 24.01 -3.98 -5.14
CA SER A 290 25.18 -3.13 -4.80
C SER A 290 25.34 -2.86 -3.30
N LEU A 291 24.25 -3.00 -2.52
CA LEU A 291 24.26 -2.63 -1.11
C LEU A 291 25.10 -3.55 -0.24
N SER A 292 25.65 -2.99 0.85
CA SER A 292 26.40 -3.75 1.85
C SER A 292 25.53 -4.83 2.53
N GLY A 293 26.17 -5.91 2.99
CA GLY A 293 25.47 -6.98 3.72
C GLY A 293 24.73 -6.46 4.96
N PHE A 294 25.31 -5.48 5.68
CA PHE A 294 24.66 -4.83 6.80
C PHE A 294 23.36 -4.13 6.39
N THR A 295 23.41 -3.33 5.32
CA THR A 295 22.22 -2.62 4.80
C THR A 295 21.13 -3.60 4.39
N LYS A 296 21.48 -4.69 3.70
CA LYS A 296 20.52 -5.73 3.31
C LYS A 296 19.81 -6.35 4.51
N ILE A 297 20.54 -6.61 5.61
CA ILE A 297 19.94 -7.15 6.84
C ILE A 297 18.97 -6.12 7.46
N VAL A 298 19.37 -4.84 7.57
CA VAL A 298 18.52 -3.77 8.11
C VAL A 298 17.23 -3.63 7.27
N LEU A 299 17.35 -3.61 5.96
CA LEU A 299 16.21 -3.49 5.05
C LEU A 299 15.31 -4.74 5.06
N SER A 300 15.88 -5.95 5.19
CA SER A 300 15.12 -7.18 5.38
C SER A 300 14.29 -7.14 6.67
N PHE A 301 14.87 -6.60 7.74
CA PHE A 301 14.14 -6.39 8.99
C PHE A 301 13.03 -5.34 8.83
N ALA A 302 13.29 -4.27 8.06
CA ALA A 302 12.27 -3.27 7.72
C ALA A 302 11.07 -3.90 6.96
N MET A 303 11.33 -4.81 6.00
CA MET A 303 10.27 -5.53 5.28
C MET A 303 9.39 -6.35 6.22
N ILE A 304 9.98 -7.05 7.20
CA ILE A 304 9.24 -7.83 8.20
C ILE A 304 8.41 -6.90 9.09
N LEU A 305 8.99 -5.78 9.55
CA LEU A 305 8.28 -4.77 10.34
C LEU A 305 7.07 -4.21 9.61
N GLY A 306 7.24 -3.86 8.33
CA GLY A 306 6.16 -3.36 7.49
C GLY A 306 5.05 -4.38 7.31
N ARG A 307 5.40 -5.64 6.99
CA ARG A 307 4.42 -6.70 6.72
C ARG A 307 3.63 -7.13 7.94
N LEU A 308 4.25 -7.18 9.11
CA LEU A 308 3.62 -7.57 10.38
C LEU A 308 3.01 -6.39 11.14
N GLU A 309 2.88 -5.24 10.51
CA GLU A 309 2.36 -4.01 11.14
C GLU A 309 3.06 -3.71 12.47
N ILE A 310 4.28 -3.24 12.41
CA ILE A 310 5.24 -2.82 13.46
C ILE A 310 4.90 -3.24 14.90
N PHE A 311 3.67 -2.94 15.40
CA PHE A 311 3.26 -3.26 16.77
C PHE A 311 3.27 -4.76 17.09
N THR A 312 2.87 -5.60 16.15
CA THR A 312 2.84 -7.04 16.34
C THR A 312 4.23 -7.57 16.63
N LEU A 313 5.23 -7.09 15.87
CA LEU A 313 6.62 -7.49 16.10
C LEU A 313 7.19 -6.87 17.38
N LEU A 314 6.93 -5.58 17.64
CA LEU A 314 7.43 -4.92 18.85
C LEU A 314 6.89 -5.57 20.12
N VAL A 315 5.64 -6.03 20.15
CA VAL A 315 5.08 -6.76 21.28
C VAL A 315 5.87 -8.06 21.55
N LEU A 316 6.27 -8.78 20.50
CA LEU A 316 7.10 -10.00 20.64
C LEU A 316 8.48 -9.70 21.23
N LEU A 317 9.01 -8.49 20.99
CA LEU A 317 10.31 -8.06 21.53
C LEU A 317 10.21 -7.56 22.98
N THR A 318 9.00 -7.37 23.54
CA THR A 318 8.84 -6.90 24.92
C THR A 318 8.93 -8.07 25.92
N PRO A 319 9.73 -7.93 27.02
CA PRO A 319 9.79 -8.97 28.05
C PRO A 319 8.43 -9.30 28.68
N ALA A 320 7.51 -8.34 28.71
CA ALA A 320 6.17 -8.52 29.25
C ALA A 320 5.33 -9.56 28.50
N PHE A 321 5.60 -9.77 27.20
CA PHE A 321 4.92 -10.80 26.40
C PHE A 321 5.30 -12.22 26.84
N TRP A 322 6.54 -12.42 27.26
CA TRP A 322 7.11 -13.71 27.63
C TRP A 322 6.96 -14.02 29.14
N LYS A 323 6.67 -13.00 29.95
CA LYS A 323 6.38 -13.18 31.38
C LYS A 323 4.87 -13.47 31.51
N ARG A 324 4.54 -14.76 31.68
CA ARG A 324 3.24 -15.22 32.20
C ARG A 324 3.32 -15.39 33.68
#